data_654372479eed2bc9714735d522b6ebc9
#
_entry.id   654372479eed2bc9714735d522b6ebc9
#
_cell.length_a   1.000
_cell.length_b   1.000
_cell.length_c   1.000
_cell.angle_alpha   90.00
_cell.angle_beta   90.00
_cell.angle_gamma   90.00
#
_symmetry.space_group_name_H-M   'P 1'
#
loop_
_entity.id
_entity.type
_entity.pdbx_description
1 polymer ?
#
loop_
_entity_poly.entity_id
_entity_poly.type
_entity_poly.pdbx_seq_one_letter_code
_entity_poly.pdbx_strand_id
1 'polypeptide(L)'
;AYSEIQKQLRNVEIEFTQFVTLNTSGDPIEAREVLEDAERHTYELEDLMKRIPPMYEELNETFPDQLKEIEEGYNQLLADDYVFPEQNFAEEIQHAKKRVENSMADLEKTEIAAVEVANRDTATAIDALYEVMEREIEAKKYVVTNQKIIDDYISHSLKNNRQLMIELDHVSQSYTLNNNELGRSRGFQTEIEEIIRRQKDLEPRMKEHTVPYSEIQAFYKECYKILDDIENQQLEIDASLKELRKGEKVAQEKVDEYEFRLRSIKRYVEKQRLPGLSADYLEFFYVATDRIEDLSRALNKMRINMDEINRLCDLCEDDLELLDKKTKDLVNAAALTEQMMQYANRYRHTHENIRTALDKSMYLFSTEFRYQDALDEIGTALEAVEPGAFKRIEDFYFKNINNPNLTAI
;
A
#
# COMPACT_ATOMS: atom_id res chain seq x y z
N ALA A 1 54.49 -26.87 21.70
CA ALA A 1 54.39 -27.52 20.39
C ALA A 1 55.73 -28.12 19.91
N TYR A 2 56.79 -27.31 19.83
CA TYR A 2 58.10 -27.79 19.32
C TYR A 2 58.66 -29.01 20.07
N SER A 3 58.64 -29.03 21.37
CA SER A 3 59.10 -30.14 22.23
C SER A 3 58.29 -31.43 21.96
N GLU A 4 56.97 -31.28 21.78
CA GLU A 4 56.06 -32.41 21.58
C GLU A 4 56.20 -32.95 20.12
N ILE A 5 56.38 -32.10 19.14
CA ILE A 5 56.69 -32.51 17.77
C ILE A 5 58.00 -33.27 17.72
N GLN A 6 59.06 -32.80 18.41
CA GLN A 6 60.32 -33.53 18.48
C GLN A 6 60.19 -34.90 19.16
N LYS A 7 59.36 -35.03 20.18
CA LYS A 7 59.09 -36.28 20.83
C LYS A 7 58.36 -37.28 19.91
N GLN A 8 57.34 -36.80 19.19
CA GLN A 8 56.61 -37.59 18.21
C GLN A 8 57.51 -38.02 17.05
N LEU A 9 58.37 -37.14 16.55
CA LEU A 9 59.35 -37.45 15.52
C LEU A 9 60.27 -38.58 15.97
N ARG A 10 60.79 -38.51 17.22
CA ARG A 10 61.62 -39.59 17.79
C ARG A 10 60.84 -40.90 17.91
N ASN A 11 59.59 -40.87 18.25
CA ASN A 11 58.77 -42.10 18.32
C ASN A 11 58.64 -42.72 16.93
N VAL A 12 58.35 -41.92 15.88
CA VAL A 12 58.31 -42.42 14.48
C VAL A 12 59.70 -43.00 14.06
N GLU A 13 60.79 -42.36 14.41
CA GLU A 13 62.13 -42.87 14.15
C GLU A 13 62.38 -44.23 14.84
N ILE A 14 61.88 -44.38 16.09
CA ILE A 14 62.00 -45.69 16.83
C ILE A 14 61.15 -46.76 16.13
N GLU A 15 59.91 -46.45 15.73
CA GLU A 15 59.02 -47.37 14.99
C GLU A 15 59.61 -47.78 13.68
N PHE A 16 60.18 -46.89 12.86
CA PHE A 16 60.94 -47.28 11.65
C PHE A 16 62.16 -48.16 11.96
N THR A 17 62.87 -47.90 13.03
CA THR A 17 63.99 -48.73 13.47
C THR A 17 63.53 -50.14 13.89
N GLN A 18 62.42 -50.25 14.57
CA GLN A 18 61.78 -51.53 14.95
C GLN A 18 61.32 -52.28 13.68
N PHE A 19 60.69 -51.62 12.73
CA PHE A 19 60.28 -52.15 11.44
C PHE A 19 61.51 -52.83 10.72
N VAL A 20 62.62 -52.10 10.59
CA VAL A 20 63.84 -52.58 9.96
C VAL A 20 64.37 -53.80 10.69
N THR A 21 64.32 -53.80 12.03
CA THR A 21 64.84 -54.91 12.84
C THR A 21 63.98 -56.18 12.70
N LEU A 22 62.63 -56.02 12.76
CA LEU A 22 61.68 -57.13 12.59
C LEU A 22 61.75 -57.72 11.15
N ASN A 23 61.85 -56.88 10.14
CA ASN A 23 61.96 -57.31 8.75
C ASN A 23 63.27 -58.10 8.51
N THR A 24 64.38 -57.70 9.14
CA THR A 24 65.69 -58.45 9.04
C THR A 24 65.71 -59.69 9.85
N SER A 25 64.96 -59.83 10.92
CA SER A 25 64.84 -61.03 11.78
C SER A 25 63.88 -62.09 11.22
N GLY A 26 63.14 -61.79 10.12
CA GLY A 26 62.27 -62.73 9.43
C GLY A 26 60.87 -62.84 9.98
N ASP A 27 60.33 -61.78 10.67
CA ASP A 27 58.96 -61.68 11.08
C ASP A 27 58.21 -60.58 10.27
N PRO A 28 57.75 -60.95 9.06
CA PRO A 28 57.13 -59.96 8.15
C PRO A 28 55.73 -59.55 8.55
N ILE A 29 55.05 -60.29 9.42
CA ILE A 29 53.67 -59.95 9.84
C ILE A 29 53.71 -58.80 10.88
N GLU A 30 54.51 -58.95 11.94
CA GLU A 30 54.71 -57.91 12.95
C GLU A 30 55.41 -56.67 12.36
N ALA A 31 56.39 -56.91 11.43
CA ALA A 31 56.99 -55.77 10.71
C ALA A 31 56.01 -54.95 9.91
N ARG A 32 54.98 -55.55 9.32
CA ARG A 32 53.96 -54.87 8.57
C ARG A 32 53.05 -53.99 9.48
N GLU A 33 52.65 -54.53 10.64
CA GLU A 33 51.84 -53.78 11.62
C GLU A 33 52.60 -52.54 12.11
N VAL A 34 53.86 -52.67 12.47
CA VAL A 34 54.72 -51.56 12.88
C VAL A 34 54.88 -50.49 11.81
N LEU A 35 55.01 -50.94 10.52
CA LEU A 35 55.08 -50.01 9.39
C LEU A 35 53.82 -49.28 9.18
N GLU A 36 52.63 -49.91 9.28
CA GLU A 36 51.33 -49.24 9.14
C GLU A 36 51.12 -48.21 10.26
N ASP A 37 51.57 -48.53 11.46
CA ASP A 37 51.54 -47.53 12.57
C ASP A 37 52.53 -46.36 12.34
N ALA A 38 53.76 -46.65 11.90
CA ALA A 38 54.74 -45.61 11.60
C ALA A 38 54.30 -44.70 10.45
N GLU A 39 53.67 -45.25 9.42
CA GLU A 39 53.08 -44.47 8.33
C GLU A 39 51.96 -43.54 8.83
N ARG A 40 51.03 -44.06 9.65
CA ARG A 40 49.95 -43.29 10.24
C ARG A 40 50.50 -42.13 11.08
N HIS A 41 51.44 -42.41 12.01
CA HIS A 41 52.05 -41.37 12.86
C HIS A 41 52.84 -40.35 12.03
N THR A 42 53.44 -40.77 10.94
CA THR A 42 54.14 -39.87 10.01
C THR A 42 53.16 -38.89 9.36
N TYR A 43 52.01 -39.38 8.86
CA TYR A 43 50.97 -38.51 8.28
C TYR A 43 50.36 -37.58 9.32
N GLU A 44 50.10 -38.06 10.53
CA GLU A 44 49.63 -37.23 11.66
C GLU A 44 50.64 -36.13 11.99
N LEU A 45 51.94 -36.45 12.01
CA LEU A 45 52.99 -35.47 12.24
C LEU A 45 53.10 -34.45 11.10
N GLU A 46 52.99 -34.89 9.85
CA GLU A 46 52.97 -34.02 8.68
C GLU A 46 51.76 -33.01 8.74
N ASP A 47 50.58 -33.51 9.11
CA ASP A 47 49.39 -32.67 9.29
C ASP A 47 49.60 -31.61 10.39
N LEU A 48 50.13 -32.03 11.53
CA LEU A 48 50.48 -31.11 12.63
C LEU A 48 51.50 -30.04 12.19
N MET A 49 52.54 -30.41 11.44
CA MET A 49 53.54 -29.49 10.92
C MET A 49 52.98 -28.48 9.91
N LYS A 50 51.91 -28.82 9.20
CA LYS A 50 51.21 -27.91 8.29
C LYS A 50 50.26 -26.96 9.01
N ARG A 51 49.58 -27.44 10.06
CA ARG A 51 48.50 -26.71 10.74
C ARG A 51 49.01 -25.76 11.86
N ILE A 52 50.10 -26.13 12.55
CA ILE A 52 50.64 -25.35 13.65
C ILE A 52 51.15 -23.95 13.25
N PRO A 53 51.96 -23.78 12.18
CA PRO A 53 52.52 -22.48 11.84
C PRO A 53 51.48 -21.38 11.63
N PRO A 54 50.40 -21.53 10.85
CA PRO A 54 49.41 -20.49 10.68
C PRO A 54 48.68 -20.15 12.00
N MET A 55 48.38 -21.16 12.84
CA MET A 55 47.75 -20.91 14.14
C MET A 55 48.68 -20.15 15.09
N TYR A 56 49.98 -20.43 15.05
CA TYR A 56 50.97 -19.72 15.85
C TYR A 56 51.07 -18.26 15.40
N GLU A 57 51.07 -17.98 14.09
CA GLU A 57 51.09 -16.63 13.54
C GLU A 57 49.83 -15.82 13.97
N GLU A 58 48.67 -16.47 13.92
CA GLU A 58 47.42 -15.84 14.40
C GLU A 58 47.51 -15.47 15.88
N LEU A 59 47.95 -16.39 16.72
CA LEU A 59 48.02 -16.22 18.17
C LEU A 59 49.13 -15.31 18.66
N ASN A 60 50.27 -15.30 17.96
CA ASN A 60 51.45 -14.56 18.37
C ASN A 60 51.54 -13.13 17.79
N GLU A 61 50.94 -12.91 16.63
CA GLU A 61 51.06 -11.67 15.87
C GLU A 61 49.68 -11.08 15.58
N THR A 62 48.83 -11.78 14.84
CA THR A 62 47.59 -11.21 14.30
C THR A 62 46.61 -10.76 15.42
N PHE A 63 46.23 -11.66 16.32
CA PHE A 63 45.26 -11.34 17.36
C PHE A 63 45.77 -10.35 18.40
N PRO A 64 47.04 -10.45 18.89
CA PRO A 64 47.58 -9.46 19.80
C PRO A 64 47.64 -8.07 19.19
N ASP A 65 48.02 -7.93 17.92
CA ASP A 65 48.08 -6.63 17.22
C ASP A 65 46.69 -6.04 17.04
N GLN A 66 45.72 -6.83 16.61
CA GLN A 66 44.31 -6.39 16.47
C GLN A 66 43.71 -5.97 17.83
N LEU A 67 43.94 -6.76 18.89
CA LEU A 67 43.43 -6.44 20.22
C LEU A 67 44.09 -5.18 20.81
N LYS A 68 45.34 -4.91 20.46
CA LYS A 68 46.04 -3.69 20.83
C LYS A 68 45.47 -2.49 20.08
N GLU A 69 45.23 -2.63 18.79
CA GLU A 69 44.60 -1.58 17.97
C GLU A 69 43.20 -1.25 18.48
N ILE A 70 42.38 -2.27 18.81
CA ILE A 70 41.04 -2.09 19.40
C ILE A 70 41.13 -1.35 20.73
N GLU A 71 42.06 -1.75 21.61
CA GLU A 71 42.22 -1.10 22.94
C GLU A 71 42.66 0.37 22.80
N GLU A 72 43.62 0.65 21.93
CA GLU A 72 44.07 2.02 21.64
C GLU A 72 42.95 2.86 21.02
N GLY A 73 42.25 2.32 20.03
CA GLY A 73 41.08 2.95 19.38
C GLY A 73 39.93 3.21 20.37
N TYR A 74 39.61 2.24 21.22
CA TYR A 74 38.61 2.37 22.27
C TYR A 74 38.93 3.50 23.26
N ASN A 75 40.19 3.55 23.73
CA ASN A 75 40.64 4.60 24.65
C ASN A 75 40.59 5.99 24.01
N GLN A 76 40.89 6.09 22.71
CA GLN A 76 40.79 7.34 21.95
C GLN A 76 39.32 7.75 21.81
N LEU A 77 38.44 6.83 21.47
CA LEU A 77 37.01 7.12 21.35
C LEU A 77 36.41 7.56 22.70
N LEU A 78 36.81 6.95 23.81
CA LEU A 78 36.40 7.40 25.13
C LEU A 78 36.89 8.84 25.43
N ALA A 79 38.11 9.21 24.99
CA ALA A 79 38.62 10.54 25.15
C ALA A 79 37.89 11.57 24.25
N ASP A 80 37.26 11.13 23.15
CA ASP A 80 36.44 11.90 22.25
C ASP A 80 34.93 11.86 22.64
N ASP A 81 34.62 11.55 23.89
CA ASP A 81 33.28 11.54 24.49
C ASP A 81 32.29 10.52 23.85
N TYR A 82 32.80 9.40 23.33
CA TYR A 82 31.95 8.29 22.93
C TYR A 82 31.52 7.45 24.12
N VAL A 83 30.30 6.96 24.06
CA VAL A 83 29.74 6.00 25.03
C VAL A 83 29.37 4.73 24.28
N PHE A 84 29.71 3.59 24.81
CA PHE A 84 29.41 2.32 24.20
C PHE A 84 28.17 1.69 24.86
N PRO A 85 27.25 1.10 24.07
CA PRO A 85 25.99 0.53 24.60
C PRO A 85 26.22 -0.68 25.49
N GLU A 86 27.33 -1.38 25.29
CA GLU A 86 27.70 -2.55 26.08
C GLU A 86 28.57 -2.11 27.27
N GLN A 87 28.04 -2.27 28.48
CA GLN A 87 28.71 -1.89 29.71
C GLN A 87 30.05 -2.60 29.93
N ASN A 88 30.34 -3.66 29.17
CA ASN A 88 31.49 -4.56 29.34
C ASN A 88 32.46 -4.58 28.16
N PHE A 89 32.50 -3.54 27.30
CA PHE A 89 33.42 -3.53 26.17
C PHE A 89 34.88 -3.76 26.56
N ALA A 90 35.33 -3.10 27.62
CA ALA A 90 36.68 -3.31 28.18
C ALA A 90 36.87 -4.74 28.73
N GLU A 91 35.83 -5.33 29.30
CA GLU A 91 35.88 -6.74 29.79
C GLU A 91 35.96 -7.70 28.62
N GLU A 92 35.23 -7.47 27.53
CA GLU A 92 35.31 -8.30 26.31
C GLU A 92 36.71 -8.29 25.68
N ILE A 93 37.40 -7.15 25.69
CA ILE A 93 38.82 -7.07 25.26
C ILE A 93 39.68 -7.97 26.14
N GLN A 94 39.50 -7.90 27.47
CA GLN A 94 40.27 -8.74 28.42
C GLN A 94 39.92 -10.22 28.25
N HIS A 95 38.67 -10.56 28.01
CA HIS A 95 38.26 -11.93 27.73
C HIS A 95 38.89 -12.47 26.43
N ALA A 96 38.95 -11.64 25.37
CA ALA A 96 39.62 -12.02 24.14
C ALA A 96 41.14 -12.21 24.33
N LYS A 97 41.82 -11.32 25.05
CA LYS A 97 43.24 -11.49 25.43
C LYS A 97 43.49 -12.79 26.17
N LYS A 98 42.66 -13.09 27.17
CA LYS A 98 42.76 -14.32 27.94
C LYS A 98 42.49 -15.57 27.09
N ARG A 99 41.58 -15.52 26.13
CA ARG A 99 41.37 -16.60 25.16
C ARG A 99 42.62 -16.87 24.33
N VAL A 100 43.27 -15.81 23.81
CA VAL A 100 44.52 -15.94 23.04
C VAL A 100 45.62 -16.59 23.90
N GLU A 101 45.78 -16.17 25.16
CA GLU A 101 46.75 -16.75 26.08
C GLU A 101 46.48 -18.28 26.32
N ASN A 102 45.22 -18.64 26.54
CA ASN A 102 44.80 -20.01 26.74
C ASN A 102 45.06 -20.85 25.46
N SER A 103 44.67 -20.35 24.30
CA SER A 103 44.88 -21.01 23.02
C SER A 103 46.36 -21.20 22.72
N MET A 104 47.24 -20.27 23.11
CA MET A 104 48.68 -20.43 22.99
C MET A 104 49.18 -21.57 23.87
N ALA A 105 48.69 -21.68 25.11
CA ALA A 105 49.05 -22.78 26.02
C ALA A 105 48.56 -24.14 25.51
N ASP A 106 47.39 -24.21 24.87
CA ASP A 106 46.87 -25.44 24.29
C ASP A 106 47.57 -25.80 22.99
N LEU A 107 48.05 -24.80 22.22
CA LEU A 107 48.92 -25.04 21.05
C LEU A 107 50.26 -25.61 21.49
N GLU A 108 50.81 -25.21 22.62
CA GLU A 108 52.02 -25.81 23.21
C GLU A 108 51.84 -27.29 23.52
N LYS A 109 50.63 -27.71 23.91
CA LYS A 109 50.27 -29.11 24.17
C LYS A 109 49.86 -29.90 22.91
N THR A 110 49.85 -29.26 21.74
CA THR A 110 49.41 -29.82 20.47
C THR A 110 47.91 -30.20 20.41
N GLU A 111 47.07 -29.55 21.18
CA GLU A 111 45.61 -29.74 21.18
C GLU A 111 44.96 -28.93 19.99
N ILE A 112 45.31 -29.32 18.78
CA ILE A 112 45.01 -28.55 17.53
C ILE A 112 43.53 -28.30 17.37
N ALA A 113 42.67 -29.30 17.60
CA ALA A 113 41.22 -29.13 17.43
C ALA A 113 40.62 -28.11 18.37
N ALA A 114 41.11 -28.04 19.64
CA ALA A 114 40.69 -27.06 20.60
C ALA A 114 41.14 -25.62 20.19
N VAL A 115 42.40 -25.51 19.72
CA VAL A 115 42.97 -24.25 19.25
C VAL A 115 42.21 -23.72 18.03
N GLU A 116 41.85 -24.54 17.05
CA GLU A 116 41.07 -24.13 15.89
C GLU A 116 39.72 -23.55 16.27
N VAL A 117 39.00 -24.18 17.20
CA VAL A 117 37.72 -23.67 17.70
C VAL A 117 37.93 -22.34 18.41
N ALA A 118 38.88 -22.29 19.34
CA ALA A 118 39.19 -21.09 20.13
C ALA A 118 39.66 -19.90 19.26
N ASN A 119 40.46 -20.14 18.21
CA ASN A 119 40.89 -19.12 17.26
C ASN A 119 39.73 -18.56 16.47
N ARG A 120 38.83 -19.43 16.00
CA ARG A 120 37.58 -18.98 15.31
C ARG A 120 36.70 -18.13 16.24
N ASP A 121 36.51 -18.56 17.48
CA ASP A 121 35.72 -17.80 18.46
C ASP A 121 36.39 -16.48 18.81
N THR A 122 37.72 -16.45 18.87
CA THR A 122 38.51 -15.22 19.11
C THR A 122 38.41 -14.25 17.91
N ALA A 123 38.54 -14.74 16.68
CA ALA A 123 38.35 -13.94 15.48
C ALA A 123 36.95 -13.33 15.42
N THR A 124 35.91 -14.12 15.70
CA THR A 124 34.53 -13.63 15.73
C THR A 124 34.33 -12.56 16.81
N ALA A 125 34.96 -12.72 17.98
CA ALA A 125 34.89 -11.72 19.04
C ALA A 125 35.63 -10.43 18.69
N ILE A 126 36.77 -10.50 18.02
CA ILE A 126 37.53 -9.35 17.52
C ILE A 126 36.72 -8.60 16.47
N ASP A 127 36.11 -9.30 15.50
CA ASP A 127 35.25 -8.71 14.48
C ASP A 127 34.05 -8.00 15.12
N ALA A 128 33.41 -8.61 16.11
CA ALA A 128 32.30 -7.99 16.85
C ALA A 128 32.72 -6.69 17.56
N LEU A 129 33.92 -6.65 18.12
CA LEU A 129 34.46 -5.42 18.77
C LEU A 129 34.70 -4.31 17.74
N TYR A 130 35.24 -4.61 16.57
CA TYR A 130 35.38 -3.66 15.48
C TYR A 130 34.02 -3.13 14.99
N GLU A 131 33.06 -4.02 14.79
CA GLU A 131 31.69 -3.64 14.37
C GLU A 131 31.02 -2.68 15.35
N VAL A 132 31.20 -2.88 16.64
CA VAL A 132 30.64 -1.96 17.67
C VAL A 132 31.30 -0.59 17.57
N MET A 133 32.62 -0.52 17.44
CA MET A 133 33.33 0.76 17.32
C MET A 133 32.95 1.50 16.04
N GLU A 134 32.92 0.81 14.90
CA GLU A 134 32.55 1.37 13.61
C GLU A 134 31.12 1.90 13.63
N ARG A 135 30.19 1.15 14.18
CA ARG A 135 28.79 1.53 14.37
C ARG A 135 28.64 2.85 15.13
N GLU A 136 29.38 3.02 16.24
CA GLU A 136 29.32 4.25 17.03
C GLU A 136 29.93 5.45 16.29
N ILE A 137 31.02 5.24 15.53
CA ILE A 137 31.64 6.29 14.69
C ILE A 137 30.67 6.74 13.58
N GLU A 138 30.05 5.81 12.90
CA GLU A 138 29.07 6.11 11.86
C GLU A 138 27.82 6.79 12.44
N ALA A 139 27.36 6.31 13.60
CA ALA A 139 26.24 6.89 14.31
C ALA A 139 26.50 8.35 14.68
N LYS A 140 27.69 8.70 15.19
CA LYS A 140 28.05 10.09 15.50
C LYS A 140 28.00 10.97 14.25
N LYS A 141 28.58 10.52 13.13
CA LYS A 141 28.52 11.25 11.84
C LYS A 141 27.07 11.50 11.42
N TYR A 142 26.23 10.47 11.53
CA TYR A 142 24.81 10.58 11.20
C TYR A 142 24.09 11.57 12.11
N VAL A 143 24.28 11.49 13.43
CA VAL A 143 23.65 12.37 14.42
C VAL A 143 24.02 13.83 14.18
N VAL A 144 25.32 14.13 14.03
CA VAL A 144 25.81 15.50 13.80
C VAL A 144 25.24 16.09 12.52
N THR A 145 25.15 15.29 11.46
CA THR A 145 24.61 15.74 10.17
C THR A 145 23.10 15.97 10.23
N ASN A 146 22.38 15.13 10.94
CA ASN A 146 20.91 15.11 10.91
C ASN A 146 20.26 15.87 12.07
N GLN A 147 20.96 16.28 13.11
CA GLN A 147 20.40 16.96 14.27
C GLN A 147 19.55 18.18 13.87
N LYS A 148 20.13 19.11 13.11
CA LYS A 148 19.42 20.30 12.65
C LYS A 148 18.26 19.97 11.72
N ILE A 149 18.43 18.98 10.86
CA ILE A 149 17.40 18.56 9.90
C ILE A 149 16.18 18.00 10.65
N ILE A 150 16.40 17.21 11.68
CA ILE A 150 15.33 16.66 12.56
C ILE A 150 14.60 17.79 13.27
N ASP A 151 15.32 18.77 13.85
CA ASP A 151 14.73 19.91 14.55
C ASP A 151 13.84 20.74 13.61
N ASP A 152 14.34 21.00 12.40
CA ASP A 152 13.59 21.71 11.36
C ASP A 152 12.36 20.89 10.91
N TYR A 153 12.49 19.58 10.77
CA TYR A 153 11.39 18.71 10.34
C TYR A 153 10.28 18.62 11.40
N ILE A 154 10.63 18.46 12.67
CA ILE A 154 9.67 18.48 13.79
C ILE A 154 8.92 19.82 13.81
N SER A 155 9.64 20.93 13.69
CA SER A 155 9.06 22.28 13.69
C SER A 155 8.12 22.49 12.50
N HIS A 156 8.51 22.00 11.32
CA HIS A 156 7.72 22.06 10.09
C HIS A 156 6.43 21.22 10.21
N SER A 157 6.55 19.98 10.64
CA SER A 157 5.42 19.08 10.82
C SER A 157 4.41 19.61 11.84
N LEU A 158 4.88 20.17 12.97
CA LEU A 158 4.05 20.79 13.97
C LEU A 158 3.29 22.02 13.42
N LYS A 159 3.98 22.87 12.65
CA LYS A 159 3.36 24.05 12.02
C LYS A 159 2.31 23.64 11.00
N ASN A 160 2.63 22.66 10.14
CA ASN A 160 1.70 22.14 9.14
C ASN A 160 0.46 21.56 9.81
N ASN A 161 0.64 20.76 10.87
CA ASN A 161 -0.49 20.17 11.60
C ASN A 161 -1.40 21.23 12.21
N ARG A 162 -0.83 22.27 12.79
CA ARG A 162 -1.62 23.41 13.34
C ARG A 162 -2.42 24.12 12.25
N GLN A 163 -1.82 24.33 11.09
CA GLN A 163 -2.51 24.96 9.96
C GLN A 163 -3.61 24.06 9.42
N LEU A 164 -3.36 22.75 9.29
CA LEU A 164 -4.36 21.77 8.90
C LEU A 164 -5.54 21.72 9.89
N MET A 165 -5.26 21.75 11.19
CA MET A 165 -6.33 21.80 12.20
C MET A 165 -7.21 23.03 12.07
N ILE A 166 -6.64 24.22 11.81
CA ILE A 166 -7.40 25.46 11.58
C ILE A 166 -8.25 25.33 10.32
N GLU A 167 -7.71 24.76 9.24
CA GLU A 167 -8.47 24.56 8.01
C GLU A 167 -9.59 23.53 8.19
N LEU A 168 -9.33 22.42 8.88
CA LEU A 168 -10.34 21.41 9.22
C LEU A 168 -11.48 22.00 10.07
N ASP A 169 -11.16 22.84 11.05
CA ASP A 169 -12.16 23.52 11.86
C ASP A 169 -13.05 24.42 10.99
N HIS A 170 -12.45 25.20 10.11
CA HIS A 170 -13.17 26.05 9.17
C HIS A 170 -14.04 25.24 8.20
N VAL A 171 -13.49 24.18 7.60
CA VAL A 171 -14.19 23.32 6.65
C VAL A 171 -15.32 22.55 7.34
N SER A 172 -15.14 22.10 8.57
CA SER A 172 -16.16 21.39 9.36
C SER A 172 -17.43 22.21 9.65
N GLN A 173 -17.35 23.53 9.51
CA GLN A 173 -18.53 24.42 9.63
C GLN A 173 -19.42 24.31 8.39
N SER A 174 -18.84 24.09 7.22
CA SER A 174 -19.55 24.05 5.93
C SER A 174 -19.74 22.63 5.38
N TYR A 175 -18.92 21.67 5.80
CA TYR A 175 -18.96 20.28 5.30
C TYR A 175 -19.00 19.29 6.46
N THR A 176 -19.61 18.15 6.19
CA THR A 176 -19.51 16.98 7.07
C THR A 176 -18.24 16.21 6.70
N LEU A 177 -17.33 16.03 7.67
CA LEU A 177 -16.10 15.28 7.52
C LEU A 177 -16.36 13.82 7.92
N ASN A 178 -16.32 12.90 6.97
CA ASN A 178 -16.75 11.51 7.16
C ASN A 178 -15.60 10.55 7.53
N ASN A 179 -14.32 10.95 7.31
CA ASN A 179 -13.14 10.09 7.51
C ASN A 179 -12.37 10.38 8.80
N ASN A 180 -13.05 10.99 9.79
CA ASN A 180 -12.46 11.36 11.07
C ASN A 180 -11.19 12.21 10.97
N GLU A 181 -11.12 13.12 9.98
CA GLU A 181 -9.95 13.95 9.67
C GLU A 181 -9.51 14.78 10.89
N LEU A 182 -10.46 15.34 11.66
CA LEU A 182 -10.16 16.06 12.91
C LEU A 182 -9.54 15.16 13.97
N GLY A 183 -10.02 13.91 14.11
CA GLY A 183 -9.45 12.93 15.04
C GLY A 183 -8.04 12.53 14.63
N ARG A 184 -7.80 12.27 13.35
CA ARG A 184 -6.47 11.98 12.79
C ARG A 184 -5.50 13.12 13.05
N SER A 185 -5.87 14.36 12.75
CA SER A 185 -5.03 15.55 12.96
C SER A 185 -4.68 15.79 14.44
N ARG A 186 -5.59 15.47 15.37
CA ARG A 186 -5.30 15.48 16.82
C ARG A 186 -4.33 14.35 17.21
N GLY A 187 -4.46 13.18 16.58
CA GLY A 187 -3.50 12.07 16.72
C GLY A 187 -2.10 12.51 16.32
N PHE A 188 -1.94 13.13 15.15
CA PHE A 188 -0.64 13.67 14.69
C PHE A 188 -0.05 14.68 15.67
N GLN A 189 -0.88 15.55 16.25
CA GLN A 189 -0.43 16.50 17.27
C GLN A 189 0.18 15.75 18.49
N THR A 190 -0.48 14.71 18.94
CA THR A 190 -0.02 13.92 20.09
C THR A 190 1.30 13.20 19.77
N GLU A 191 1.43 12.62 18.58
CA GLU A 191 2.65 11.93 18.16
C GLU A 191 3.83 12.90 18.02
N ILE A 192 3.63 14.07 17.42
CA ILE A 192 4.68 15.09 17.31
C ILE A 192 5.08 15.60 18.70
N GLU A 193 4.14 15.83 19.60
CA GLU A 193 4.42 16.25 20.98
C GLU A 193 5.18 15.20 21.77
N GLU A 194 4.92 13.92 21.52
CA GLU A 194 5.68 12.80 22.11
C GLU A 194 7.13 12.78 21.61
N ILE A 195 7.34 13.00 20.29
CA ILE A 195 8.69 13.15 19.74
C ILE A 195 9.42 14.32 20.39
N ILE A 196 8.78 15.47 20.53
CA ILE A 196 9.36 16.67 21.18
C ILE A 196 9.71 16.38 22.63
N ARG A 197 8.87 15.65 23.34
CA ARG A 197 9.12 15.27 24.74
C ARG A 197 10.34 14.36 24.84
N ARG A 198 10.39 13.29 24.03
CA ARG A 198 11.53 12.36 23.98
C ARG A 198 12.83 13.07 23.62
N GLN A 199 12.78 14.00 22.66
CA GLN A 199 13.94 14.80 22.28
C GLN A 199 14.45 15.66 23.45
N LYS A 200 13.54 16.34 24.16
CA LYS A 200 13.88 17.14 25.33
C LYS A 200 14.50 16.32 26.47
N ASP A 201 14.06 15.09 26.65
CA ASP A 201 14.63 14.17 27.64
C ASP A 201 15.99 13.64 27.22
N LEU A 202 16.24 13.55 25.90
CA LEU A 202 17.50 13.07 25.33
C LEU A 202 18.59 14.16 25.28
N GLU A 203 18.22 15.44 25.05
CA GLU A 203 19.18 16.56 24.95
C GLU A 203 20.17 16.69 26.13
N PRO A 204 19.74 16.65 27.41
CA PRO A 204 20.70 16.73 28.52
C PRO A 204 21.62 15.51 28.57
N ARG A 205 21.11 14.32 28.32
CA ARG A 205 21.86 13.06 28.28
C ARG A 205 22.91 13.06 27.15
N MET A 206 22.60 13.70 26.01
CA MET A 206 23.54 13.92 24.92
C MET A 206 24.67 14.88 25.33
N LYS A 207 24.33 15.97 26.02
CA LYS A 207 25.32 16.96 26.50
C LYS A 207 26.23 16.42 27.59
N GLU A 208 25.72 15.49 28.38
CA GLU A 208 26.47 14.82 29.46
C GLU A 208 27.22 13.57 28.96
N HIS A 209 27.12 13.28 27.64
CA HIS A 209 27.73 12.09 27.03
C HIS A 209 27.40 10.80 27.81
N THR A 210 26.11 10.61 28.12
CA THR A 210 25.65 9.42 28.87
C THR A 210 24.89 8.43 27.99
N VAL A 211 24.70 8.75 26.70
CA VAL A 211 23.95 7.95 25.74
C VAL A 211 24.83 7.62 24.53
N PRO A 212 24.84 6.35 24.08
CA PRO A 212 25.53 5.98 22.84
C PRO A 212 24.95 6.70 21.61
N TYR A 213 25.80 7.03 20.66
CA TYR A 213 25.35 7.68 19.41
C TYR A 213 24.44 6.76 18.57
N SER A 214 24.60 5.45 18.68
CA SER A 214 23.73 4.47 18.04
C SER A 214 22.28 4.55 18.55
N GLU A 215 22.06 4.81 19.83
CA GLU A 215 20.71 5.02 20.40
C GLU A 215 20.08 6.31 19.88
N ILE A 216 20.87 7.38 19.79
CA ILE A 216 20.42 8.67 19.21
C ILE A 216 20.09 8.52 17.73
N GLN A 217 20.93 7.81 16.98
CA GLN A 217 20.69 7.50 15.57
C GLN A 217 19.39 6.73 15.38
N ALA A 218 19.15 5.72 16.21
CA ALA A 218 17.92 4.92 16.17
C ALA A 218 16.69 5.81 16.43
N PHE A 219 16.77 6.69 17.44
CA PHE A 219 15.72 7.67 17.71
C PHE A 219 15.47 8.60 16.52
N TYR A 220 16.51 9.15 15.88
CA TYR A 220 16.35 10.01 14.72
C TYR A 220 15.71 9.28 13.53
N LYS A 221 16.12 8.04 13.27
CA LYS A 221 15.51 7.21 12.21
C LYS A 221 14.03 6.91 12.49
N GLU A 222 13.68 6.65 13.74
CA GLU A 222 12.28 6.48 14.17
C GLU A 222 11.49 7.77 13.96
N CYS A 223 12.03 8.92 14.37
CA CYS A 223 11.39 10.23 14.17
C CYS A 223 11.14 10.51 12.68
N TYR A 224 12.12 10.27 11.81
CA TYR A 224 11.93 10.44 10.36
C TYR A 224 10.76 9.60 9.85
N LYS A 225 10.69 8.33 10.25
CA LYS A 225 9.63 7.43 9.81
C LYS A 225 8.25 7.91 10.26
N ILE A 226 8.12 8.34 11.51
CA ILE A 226 6.84 8.84 12.05
C ILE A 226 6.44 10.15 11.38
N LEU A 227 7.38 11.09 11.23
CA LEU A 227 7.12 12.41 10.62
C LEU A 227 6.77 12.29 9.14
N ASP A 228 7.43 11.40 8.40
CA ASP A 228 7.13 11.11 7.00
C ASP A 228 5.72 10.51 6.83
N ASP A 229 5.34 9.56 7.70
CA ASP A 229 3.99 9.01 7.72
C ASP A 229 2.93 10.08 8.04
N ILE A 230 3.19 10.95 9.01
CA ILE A 230 2.31 12.08 9.34
C ILE A 230 2.19 13.03 8.15
N GLU A 231 3.28 13.39 7.48
CA GLU A 231 3.26 14.30 6.33
C GLU A 231 2.43 13.72 5.18
N ASN A 232 2.62 12.43 4.86
CA ASN A 232 1.84 11.75 3.84
C ASN A 232 0.33 11.77 4.18
N GLN A 233 -0.03 11.47 5.43
CA GLN A 233 -1.42 11.51 5.87
C GLN A 233 -2.00 12.94 5.88
N GLN A 234 -1.20 13.96 6.19
CA GLN A 234 -1.61 15.37 6.10
C GLN A 234 -1.89 15.77 4.65
N LEU A 235 -1.06 15.33 3.70
CA LEU A 235 -1.26 15.55 2.27
C LEU A 235 -2.53 14.87 1.75
N GLU A 236 -2.84 13.66 2.21
CA GLU A 236 -4.10 12.99 1.90
C GLU A 236 -5.32 13.78 2.37
N ILE A 237 -5.28 14.28 3.62
CA ILE A 237 -6.36 15.09 4.17
C ILE A 237 -6.50 16.39 3.36
N ASP A 238 -5.43 17.10 3.08
CA ASP A 238 -5.46 18.33 2.29
C ASP A 238 -6.02 18.09 0.88
N ALA A 239 -5.65 16.99 0.23
CA ALA A 239 -6.21 16.59 -1.05
C ALA A 239 -7.73 16.32 -0.95
N SER A 240 -8.17 15.61 0.10
CA SER A 240 -9.60 15.35 0.33
C SER A 240 -10.41 16.62 0.53
N LEU A 241 -9.87 17.61 1.27
CA LEU A 241 -10.53 18.92 1.47
C LEU A 241 -10.66 19.71 0.16
N LYS A 242 -9.66 19.64 -0.71
CA LYS A 242 -9.73 20.27 -2.04
C LYS A 242 -10.78 19.61 -2.93
N GLU A 243 -10.88 18.26 -2.88
CA GLU A 243 -11.92 17.53 -3.64
C GLU A 243 -13.33 17.81 -3.11
N LEU A 244 -13.55 18.06 -1.82
CA LEU A 244 -14.86 18.48 -1.29
C LEU A 244 -15.34 19.78 -1.96
N ARG A 245 -14.49 20.80 -2.02
CA ARG A 245 -14.83 22.10 -2.64
C ARG A 245 -15.06 21.98 -4.14
N LYS A 246 -14.27 21.17 -4.82
CA LYS A 246 -14.43 20.90 -6.24
C LYS A 246 -15.71 20.10 -6.51
N GLY A 247 -15.98 19.09 -5.68
CA GLY A 247 -17.17 18.27 -5.76
C GLY A 247 -18.46 19.08 -5.61
N GLU A 248 -18.51 20.03 -4.67
CA GLU A 248 -19.63 20.95 -4.49
C GLU A 248 -19.92 21.75 -5.77
N LYS A 249 -18.87 22.33 -6.38
CA LYS A 249 -19.02 23.09 -7.62
C LYS A 249 -19.54 22.21 -8.77
N VAL A 250 -19.00 21.00 -8.94
CA VAL A 250 -19.47 20.05 -9.95
C VAL A 250 -20.93 19.65 -9.69
N ALA A 251 -21.30 19.41 -8.44
CA ALA A 251 -22.67 19.07 -8.10
C ALA A 251 -23.64 20.23 -8.39
N GLN A 252 -23.24 21.48 -8.16
CA GLN A 252 -24.04 22.65 -8.52
C GLN A 252 -24.25 22.76 -10.05
N GLU A 253 -23.18 22.54 -10.83
CA GLU A 253 -23.26 22.51 -12.29
C GLU A 253 -24.21 21.39 -12.78
N LYS A 254 -24.18 20.22 -12.13
CA LYS A 254 -25.08 19.10 -12.40
C LYS A 254 -26.56 19.45 -12.10
N VAL A 255 -26.85 20.15 -11.00
CA VAL A 255 -28.22 20.60 -10.71
C VAL A 255 -28.76 21.44 -11.85
N ASP A 256 -27.98 22.43 -12.30
CA ASP A 256 -28.39 23.32 -13.41
C ASP A 256 -28.62 22.51 -14.69
N GLU A 257 -27.78 21.52 -14.99
CA GLU A 257 -27.93 20.60 -16.13
C GLU A 257 -29.20 19.75 -16.02
N TYR A 258 -29.46 19.18 -14.84
CA TYR A 258 -30.62 18.31 -14.61
C TYR A 258 -31.93 19.10 -14.72
N GLU A 259 -31.99 20.32 -14.18
CA GLU A 259 -33.14 21.22 -14.37
C GLU A 259 -33.35 21.60 -15.84
N PHE A 260 -32.25 21.83 -16.57
CA PHE A 260 -32.35 22.09 -18.00
C PHE A 260 -32.88 20.88 -18.78
N ARG A 261 -32.36 19.66 -18.49
CA ARG A 261 -32.86 18.43 -19.11
C ARG A 261 -34.33 18.20 -18.82
N LEU A 262 -34.75 18.35 -17.56
CA LEU A 262 -36.15 18.20 -17.17
C LEU A 262 -37.07 19.20 -17.90
N ARG A 263 -36.67 20.48 -17.98
CA ARG A 263 -37.40 21.49 -18.75
C ARG A 263 -37.44 21.16 -20.26
N SER A 264 -36.39 20.59 -20.78
CA SER A 264 -36.32 20.18 -22.17
C SER A 264 -37.26 19.01 -22.50
N ILE A 265 -37.32 18.01 -21.62
CA ILE A 265 -38.26 16.89 -21.70
C ILE A 265 -39.70 17.40 -21.65
N LYS A 266 -40.01 18.27 -20.69
CA LYS A 266 -41.35 18.89 -20.60
C LYS A 266 -41.74 19.60 -21.91
N ARG A 267 -40.87 20.46 -22.44
CA ARG A 267 -41.13 21.19 -23.70
C ARG A 267 -41.27 20.25 -24.88
N TYR A 268 -40.48 19.15 -24.89
CA TYR A 268 -40.60 18.14 -25.95
C TYR A 268 -41.97 17.48 -25.95
N VAL A 269 -42.47 17.06 -24.79
CA VAL A 269 -43.81 16.46 -24.62
C VAL A 269 -44.93 17.45 -25.01
N GLU A 270 -44.85 18.70 -24.54
CA GLU A 270 -45.81 19.74 -24.86
C GLU A 270 -45.92 20.01 -26.36
N LYS A 271 -44.80 19.94 -27.10
CA LYS A 271 -44.80 20.11 -28.56
C LYS A 271 -45.55 19.01 -29.30
N GLN A 272 -45.64 17.79 -28.71
CA GLN A 272 -46.35 16.68 -29.33
C GLN A 272 -47.88 16.85 -29.35
N ARG A 273 -48.42 17.79 -28.56
CA ARG A 273 -49.85 18.06 -28.53
C ARG A 273 -50.71 16.83 -28.18
N LEU A 274 -50.20 15.98 -27.30
CA LEU A 274 -50.90 14.78 -26.86
C LEU A 274 -52.18 15.17 -26.10
N PRO A 275 -53.26 14.36 -26.19
CA PRO A 275 -54.50 14.59 -25.46
C PRO A 275 -54.33 14.73 -23.95
N GLY A 276 -53.38 14.00 -23.39
CA GLY A 276 -53.01 14.01 -21.98
C GLY A 276 -51.81 13.13 -21.69
N LEU A 277 -51.47 12.96 -20.40
CA LEU A 277 -50.39 12.11 -19.93
C LEU A 277 -50.90 11.12 -18.92
N SER A 278 -50.45 9.85 -18.99
CA SER A 278 -50.83 8.82 -18.04
C SER A 278 -50.38 9.15 -16.62
N ALA A 279 -51.09 8.70 -15.62
CA ALA A 279 -50.76 8.88 -14.21
C ALA A 279 -49.36 8.36 -13.90
N ASP A 280 -49.01 7.16 -14.44
CA ASP A 280 -47.71 6.53 -14.27
C ASP A 280 -46.54 7.39 -14.82
N TYR A 281 -46.75 8.01 -16.01
CA TYR A 281 -45.71 8.90 -16.56
C TYR A 281 -45.54 10.18 -15.71
N LEU A 282 -46.65 10.76 -15.26
CA LEU A 282 -46.62 11.92 -14.39
C LEU A 282 -45.96 11.64 -13.04
N GLU A 283 -46.18 10.42 -12.48
CA GLU A 283 -45.51 9.99 -11.26
C GLU A 283 -43.99 9.95 -11.46
N PHE A 284 -43.48 9.35 -12.55
CA PHE A 284 -42.06 9.37 -12.88
C PHE A 284 -41.50 10.77 -13.04
N PHE A 285 -42.26 11.65 -13.70
CA PHE A 285 -41.84 13.05 -13.90
C PHE A 285 -41.73 13.78 -12.55
N TYR A 286 -42.70 13.59 -11.66
CA TYR A 286 -42.68 14.21 -10.32
C TYR A 286 -41.57 13.63 -9.44
N VAL A 287 -41.32 12.31 -9.47
CA VAL A 287 -40.21 11.68 -8.73
C VAL A 287 -38.88 12.27 -9.17
N ALA A 288 -38.63 12.41 -10.48
CA ALA A 288 -37.42 13.04 -10.99
C ALA A 288 -37.31 14.52 -10.56
N THR A 289 -38.41 15.24 -10.57
CA THR A 289 -38.46 16.65 -10.12
C THR A 289 -38.13 16.77 -8.64
N ASP A 290 -38.80 15.99 -7.79
CA ASP A 290 -38.62 16.01 -6.34
C ASP A 290 -37.18 15.64 -5.97
N ARG A 291 -36.55 14.71 -6.70
CA ARG A 291 -35.18 14.30 -6.44
C ARG A 291 -34.15 15.37 -6.79
N ILE A 292 -34.38 16.11 -7.89
CA ILE A 292 -33.54 17.27 -8.25
C ILE A 292 -33.68 18.38 -7.18
N GLU A 293 -34.91 18.60 -6.67
CA GLU A 293 -35.13 19.53 -5.58
C GLU A 293 -34.47 19.07 -4.27
N ASP A 294 -34.48 17.76 -3.97
CA ASP A 294 -33.78 17.17 -2.82
C ASP A 294 -32.28 17.39 -2.92
N LEU A 295 -31.68 17.18 -4.10
CA LEU A 295 -30.29 17.45 -4.38
C LEU A 295 -29.96 18.95 -4.18
N SER A 296 -30.77 19.84 -4.73
CA SER A 296 -30.62 21.29 -4.54
C SER A 296 -30.73 21.68 -3.06
N ARG A 297 -31.72 21.12 -2.34
CA ARG A 297 -31.87 21.36 -0.89
C ARG A 297 -30.69 20.82 -0.08
N ALA A 298 -30.11 19.67 -0.46
CA ALA A 298 -28.95 19.07 0.20
C ALA A 298 -27.70 19.96 0.02
N LEU A 299 -27.50 20.56 -1.18
CA LEU A 299 -26.41 21.50 -1.45
C LEU A 299 -26.54 22.82 -0.70
N ASN A 300 -27.77 23.23 -0.36
CA ASN A 300 -28.05 24.48 0.39
C ASN A 300 -28.11 24.27 1.91
N LYS A 301 -27.79 23.07 2.43
CA LYS A 301 -27.69 22.83 3.88
C LYS A 301 -26.52 23.61 4.47
N MET A 302 -26.63 24.04 5.74
CA MET A 302 -25.52 24.65 6.47
C MET A 302 -24.27 23.76 6.52
N ARG A 303 -24.47 22.45 6.55
CA ARG A 303 -23.42 21.45 6.46
C ARG A 303 -23.72 20.50 5.31
N ILE A 304 -22.87 20.54 4.29
CA ILE A 304 -22.96 19.71 3.09
C ILE A 304 -22.30 18.37 3.37
N ASN A 305 -23.02 17.28 3.07
CA ASN A 305 -22.45 15.93 3.06
C ASN A 305 -22.21 15.51 1.61
N MET A 306 -20.96 15.50 1.16
CA MET A 306 -20.63 15.19 -0.24
C MET A 306 -20.96 13.75 -0.64
N ASP A 307 -20.95 12.78 0.30
CA ASP A 307 -21.35 11.41 -0.01
C ASP A 307 -22.86 11.34 -0.31
N GLU A 308 -23.69 12.06 0.47
CA GLU A 308 -25.12 12.23 0.21
C GLU A 308 -25.36 12.91 -1.14
N ILE A 309 -24.61 14.00 -1.44
CA ILE A 309 -24.70 14.73 -2.70
C ILE A 309 -24.36 13.83 -3.90
N ASN A 310 -23.24 13.12 -3.86
CA ASN A 310 -22.84 12.23 -4.95
C ASN A 310 -23.88 11.15 -5.21
N ARG A 311 -24.40 10.53 -4.14
CA ARG A 311 -25.48 9.55 -4.26
C ARG A 311 -26.75 10.15 -4.89
N LEU A 312 -27.13 11.37 -4.50
CA LEU A 312 -28.29 12.02 -5.08
C LEU A 312 -28.06 12.38 -6.56
N CYS A 313 -26.84 12.80 -6.94
CA CYS A 313 -26.49 13.04 -8.34
C CYS A 313 -26.67 11.79 -9.19
N ASP A 314 -26.16 10.62 -8.72
CA ASP A 314 -26.28 9.36 -9.44
C ASP A 314 -27.76 8.97 -9.62
N LEU A 315 -28.56 9.09 -8.56
CA LEU A 315 -29.99 8.81 -8.62
C LEU A 315 -30.75 9.78 -9.55
N CYS A 316 -30.39 11.05 -9.59
CA CYS A 316 -30.97 12.03 -10.52
C CYS A 316 -30.64 11.67 -11.96
N GLU A 317 -29.41 11.26 -12.25
CA GLU A 317 -29.00 10.84 -13.60
C GLU A 317 -29.80 9.64 -14.06
N ASP A 318 -29.91 8.58 -13.24
CA ASP A 318 -30.66 7.37 -13.53
C ASP A 318 -32.14 7.70 -13.79
N ASP A 319 -32.77 8.55 -12.95
CA ASP A 319 -34.16 8.94 -13.12
C ASP A 319 -34.39 9.76 -14.40
N LEU A 320 -33.48 10.69 -14.73
CA LEU A 320 -33.57 11.46 -15.97
C LEU A 320 -33.37 10.61 -17.22
N GLU A 321 -32.46 9.63 -17.18
CA GLU A 321 -32.28 8.68 -18.29
C GLU A 321 -33.53 7.83 -18.50
N LEU A 322 -34.09 7.32 -17.40
CA LEU A 322 -35.32 6.55 -17.45
C LEU A 322 -36.50 7.40 -17.95
N LEU A 323 -36.62 8.64 -17.47
CA LEU A 323 -37.66 9.57 -17.89
C LEU A 323 -37.53 9.91 -19.39
N ASP A 324 -36.32 10.18 -19.87
CA ASP A 324 -36.06 10.45 -21.29
C ASP A 324 -36.47 9.26 -22.17
N LYS A 325 -36.10 8.03 -21.77
CA LYS A 325 -36.52 6.80 -22.43
C LYS A 325 -38.04 6.65 -22.45
N LYS A 326 -38.70 6.75 -21.28
CA LYS A 326 -40.16 6.65 -21.17
C LYS A 326 -40.87 7.75 -22.00
N THR A 327 -40.29 8.93 -22.08
CA THR A 327 -40.82 10.03 -22.88
C THR A 327 -40.78 9.69 -24.37
N LYS A 328 -39.67 9.16 -24.86
CA LYS A 328 -39.52 8.71 -26.26
C LYS A 328 -40.48 7.59 -26.59
N ASP A 329 -40.57 6.60 -25.72
CA ASP A 329 -41.47 5.44 -25.86
C ASP A 329 -42.95 5.91 -25.92
N LEU A 330 -43.35 6.80 -25.01
CA LEU A 330 -44.69 7.38 -24.95
C LEU A 330 -45.04 8.16 -26.25
N VAL A 331 -44.12 9.02 -26.69
CA VAL A 331 -44.33 9.82 -27.91
C VAL A 331 -44.39 8.92 -29.15
N ASN A 332 -43.50 7.94 -29.26
CA ASN A 332 -43.51 6.97 -30.37
C ASN A 332 -44.79 6.14 -30.38
N ALA A 333 -45.20 5.62 -29.20
CA ALA A 333 -46.44 4.87 -29.07
C ALA A 333 -47.67 5.69 -29.49
N ALA A 334 -47.74 6.94 -29.05
CA ALA A 334 -48.84 7.84 -29.46
C ALA A 334 -48.88 8.07 -30.98
N ALA A 335 -47.77 8.43 -31.59
CA ALA A 335 -47.68 8.68 -33.04
C ALA A 335 -47.97 7.42 -33.87
N LEU A 336 -47.44 6.27 -33.46
CA LEU A 336 -47.73 5.00 -34.14
C LEU A 336 -49.20 4.60 -33.97
N THR A 337 -49.81 4.81 -32.81
CA THR A 337 -51.24 4.55 -32.61
C THR A 337 -52.10 5.37 -33.54
N GLU A 338 -51.84 6.68 -33.66
CA GLU A 338 -52.55 7.55 -34.63
C GLU A 338 -52.45 7.03 -36.06
N GLN A 339 -51.23 6.71 -36.50
CA GLN A 339 -51.04 6.18 -37.87
C GLN A 339 -51.70 4.83 -38.07
N MET A 340 -51.66 3.93 -37.08
CA MET A 340 -52.34 2.61 -37.18
C MET A 340 -53.83 2.75 -37.17
N MET A 341 -54.41 3.63 -36.34
CA MET A 341 -55.87 3.87 -36.33
C MET A 341 -56.30 4.47 -37.66
N GLN A 342 -55.54 5.43 -38.22
CA GLN A 342 -55.84 5.96 -39.57
C GLN A 342 -55.77 4.88 -40.65
N TYR A 343 -54.76 4.04 -40.60
CA TYR A 343 -54.62 2.94 -41.55
C TYR A 343 -55.70 1.87 -41.39
N ALA A 344 -56.00 1.45 -40.18
CA ALA A 344 -57.00 0.44 -39.84
C ALA A 344 -58.45 0.88 -40.16
N ASN A 345 -58.72 2.21 -40.19
CA ASN A 345 -60.06 2.75 -40.46
C ASN A 345 -60.60 2.33 -41.83
N ARG A 346 -59.75 1.95 -42.80
CA ARG A 346 -60.21 1.37 -44.12
C ARG A 346 -60.98 0.06 -43.97
N TYR A 347 -60.71 -0.71 -42.88
CA TYR A 347 -61.32 -2.01 -42.61
C TYR A 347 -62.49 -1.92 -41.62
N ARG A 348 -62.86 -0.71 -41.12
CA ARG A 348 -63.86 -0.47 -40.09
C ARG A 348 -65.21 -1.04 -40.44
N HIS A 349 -65.63 -0.97 -41.73
CA HIS A 349 -66.94 -1.42 -42.20
C HIS A 349 -66.96 -2.86 -42.67
N THR A 350 -65.77 -3.47 -42.82
CA THR A 350 -65.65 -4.84 -43.35
C THR A 350 -65.29 -5.87 -42.30
N HIS A 351 -64.71 -5.44 -41.17
CA HIS A 351 -64.20 -6.31 -40.12
C HIS A 351 -64.69 -5.80 -38.76
N GLU A 352 -65.52 -6.56 -38.05
CA GLU A 352 -66.05 -6.22 -36.74
C GLU A 352 -64.97 -6.11 -35.65
N ASN A 353 -63.97 -6.99 -35.71
CA ASN A 353 -62.83 -6.97 -34.77
C ASN A 353 -62.04 -5.66 -34.90
N ILE A 354 -61.84 -5.10 -36.12
CA ILE A 354 -61.18 -3.80 -36.35
C ILE A 354 -62.05 -2.66 -35.80
N ARG A 355 -63.40 -2.73 -35.97
CA ARG A 355 -64.27 -1.69 -35.44
C ARG A 355 -64.18 -1.63 -33.92
N THR A 356 -64.24 -2.79 -33.24
CA THR A 356 -64.17 -2.87 -31.80
C THR A 356 -62.79 -2.41 -31.29
N ALA A 357 -61.68 -2.81 -31.95
CA ALA A 357 -60.34 -2.41 -31.59
C ALA A 357 -60.11 -0.88 -31.81
N LEU A 358 -60.64 -0.29 -32.89
CA LEU A 358 -60.56 1.16 -33.10
C LEU A 358 -61.30 1.92 -31.99
N ASP A 359 -62.51 1.53 -31.60
CA ASP A 359 -63.27 2.20 -30.57
C ASP A 359 -62.57 2.09 -29.19
N LYS A 360 -62.04 0.89 -28.85
CA LYS A 360 -61.26 0.67 -27.65
C LYS A 360 -59.92 1.41 -27.63
N SER A 361 -59.15 1.35 -28.73
CA SER A 361 -57.87 2.05 -28.87
C SER A 361 -58.09 3.56 -28.76
N MET A 362 -59.15 4.12 -29.39
CA MET A 362 -59.52 5.54 -29.27
C MET A 362 -59.84 5.93 -27.80
N TYR A 363 -60.55 5.09 -27.07
CA TYR A 363 -60.83 5.33 -25.67
C TYR A 363 -59.54 5.31 -24.82
N LEU A 364 -58.67 4.33 -24.98
CA LEU A 364 -57.36 4.25 -24.30
C LEU A 364 -56.48 5.46 -24.66
N PHE A 365 -56.50 5.90 -25.92
CA PHE A 365 -55.69 7.02 -26.39
C PHE A 365 -56.20 8.36 -25.88
N SER A 366 -57.49 8.64 -25.94
CA SER A 366 -58.03 9.98 -25.67
C SER A 366 -58.55 10.19 -24.24
N THR A 367 -58.81 9.12 -23.50
CA THR A 367 -59.42 9.21 -22.17
C THR A 367 -58.48 8.71 -21.08
N GLU A 368 -57.80 7.60 -21.31
CA GLU A 368 -56.89 7.02 -20.32
C GLU A 368 -55.43 7.39 -20.58
N PHE A 369 -55.09 7.94 -21.76
CA PHE A 369 -53.72 8.33 -22.19
C PHE A 369 -52.72 7.17 -22.12
N ARG A 370 -53.18 5.93 -22.30
CA ARG A 370 -52.42 4.70 -22.31
C ARG A 370 -52.04 4.33 -23.73
N TYR A 371 -51.10 5.08 -24.30
CA TYR A 371 -50.72 5.01 -25.70
C TYR A 371 -50.16 3.67 -26.14
N GLN A 372 -49.36 3.01 -25.27
CA GLN A 372 -48.83 1.68 -25.57
C GLN A 372 -49.95 0.62 -25.65
N ASP A 373 -50.88 0.63 -24.71
CA ASP A 373 -51.98 -0.30 -24.71
C ASP A 373 -52.93 -0.04 -25.91
N ALA A 374 -53.11 1.22 -26.29
CA ALA A 374 -53.89 1.58 -27.48
C ALA A 374 -53.19 1.10 -28.76
N LEU A 375 -51.85 1.18 -28.81
CA LEU A 375 -51.03 0.67 -29.90
C LEU A 375 -51.16 -0.86 -30.01
N ASP A 376 -51.01 -1.54 -28.88
CA ASP A 376 -51.08 -3.02 -28.83
C ASP A 376 -52.49 -3.55 -29.25
N GLU A 377 -53.52 -2.86 -28.83
CA GLU A 377 -54.91 -3.25 -29.20
C GLU A 377 -55.16 -3.11 -30.72
N ILE A 378 -54.82 -1.93 -31.29
CA ILE A 378 -55.06 -1.70 -32.73
C ILE A 378 -54.09 -2.50 -33.58
N GLY A 379 -52.83 -2.64 -33.12
CA GLY A 379 -51.80 -3.41 -33.82
C GLY A 379 -52.14 -4.88 -33.93
N THR A 380 -52.62 -5.49 -32.83
CA THR A 380 -53.04 -6.89 -32.81
C THR A 380 -54.25 -7.13 -33.76
N ALA A 381 -55.24 -6.27 -33.71
CA ALA A 381 -56.39 -6.39 -34.59
C ALA A 381 -56.02 -6.21 -36.08
N LEU A 382 -55.12 -5.26 -36.38
CA LEU A 382 -54.69 -5.00 -37.75
C LEU A 382 -53.83 -6.17 -38.27
N GLU A 383 -52.94 -6.74 -37.46
CA GLU A 383 -52.10 -7.88 -37.84
C GLU A 383 -52.92 -9.15 -38.10
N ALA A 384 -54.07 -9.33 -37.46
CA ALA A 384 -55.00 -10.41 -37.69
C ALA A 384 -55.72 -10.31 -39.03
N VAL A 385 -55.93 -9.09 -39.54
CA VAL A 385 -56.61 -8.83 -40.84
C VAL A 385 -55.64 -8.72 -41.99
N GLU A 386 -54.52 -8.07 -41.78
CA GLU A 386 -53.43 -7.84 -42.75
C GLU A 386 -52.08 -8.16 -42.12
N PRO A 387 -51.62 -9.44 -42.24
CA PRO A 387 -50.35 -9.86 -41.66
C PRO A 387 -49.17 -9.00 -42.21
N GLY A 388 -48.30 -8.52 -41.31
CA GLY A 388 -47.12 -7.67 -41.62
C GLY A 388 -47.46 -6.18 -41.77
N ALA A 389 -48.72 -5.76 -41.62
CA ALA A 389 -49.08 -4.33 -41.70
C ALA A 389 -48.52 -3.52 -40.55
N PHE A 390 -48.49 -4.08 -39.34
CA PHE A 390 -47.89 -3.45 -38.15
C PHE A 390 -46.44 -3.07 -38.42
N LYS A 391 -45.62 -4.04 -38.79
CA LYS A 391 -44.20 -3.83 -39.08
C LYS A 391 -43.92 -2.84 -40.20
N ARG A 392 -44.74 -2.85 -41.24
CA ARG A 392 -44.56 -1.88 -42.36
C ARG A 392 -44.80 -0.43 -41.92
N ILE A 393 -45.81 -0.21 -41.05
CA ILE A 393 -46.13 1.14 -40.54
C ILE A 393 -45.07 1.57 -39.57
N GLU A 394 -44.63 0.68 -38.68
CA GLU A 394 -43.55 0.91 -37.73
C GLU A 394 -42.24 1.27 -38.45
N ASP A 395 -41.80 0.45 -39.43
CA ASP A 395 -40.60 0.69 -40.21
C ASP A 395 -40.68 2.03 -40.99
N PHE A 396 -41.84 2.37 -41.50
CA PHE A 396 -42.07 3.64 -42.18
C PHE A 396 -41.95 4.82 -41.22
N TYR A 397 -42.52 4.70 -40.03
CA TYR A 397 -42.46 5.73 -38.98
C TYR A 397 -40.99 5.99 -38.55
N PHE A 398 -40.26 4.95 -38.20
CA PHE A 398 -38.87 5.09 -37.76
C PHE A 398 -37.91 5.55 -38.87
N LYS A 399 -38.15 5.18 -40.14
CA LYS A 399 -37.39 5.73 -41.28
C LYS A 399 -37.63 7.23 -41.45
N ASN A 400 -38.82 7.71 -41.21
CA ASN A 400 -39.16 9.15 -41.37
C ASN A 400 -38.61 9.98 -40.20
N ILE A 401 -38.62 9.48 -38.97
CA ILE A 401 -38.03 10.17 -37.85
C ILE A 401 -36.50 10.32 -38.00
N ASN A 402 -35.84 9.28 -38.55
CA ASN A 402 -34.38 9.31 -38.73
C ASN A 402 -33.91 10.07 -39.99
N ASN A 403 -34.83 10.64 -40.76
CA ASN A 403 -34.53 11.38 -41.95
C ASN A 403 -34.60 12.90 -41.70
N PRO A 404 -33.48 13.62 -41.51
CA PRO A 404 -33.46 15.04 -41.13
C PRO A 404 -34.07 15.98 -42.17
N ASN A 405 -34.39 15.51 -43.37
CA ASN A 405 -34.94 16.33 -44.45
C ASN A 405 -36.49 16.48 -44.44
N LEU A 406 -37.20 15.83 -43.52
CA LEU A 406 -38.66 15.87 -43.42
C LEU A 406 -39.22 16.56 -42.16
N THR A 407 -38.33 17.05 -41.26
CA THR A 407 -38.74 17.80 -40.08
C THR A 407 -38.80 19.32 -40.28
N ALA A 408 -38.74 19.78 -41.53
CA ALA A 408 -38.84 21.20 -41.91
C ALA A 408 -40.09 21.44 -42.73
N ILE A 409 -41.29 21.18 -42.22
CA ILE A 409 -42.55 21.80 -42.67
C ILE A 409 -43.39 22.14 -41.44
#